data_c936920226d190dc8a6ae4c7b1f361d5
#
_entry.id   c936920226d190dc8a6ae4c7b1f361d5
#
_cell.length_a   1.000
_cell.length_b   1.000
_cell.length_c   1.000
_cell.angle_alpha   90.00
_cell.angle_beta   90.00
_cell.angle_gamma   90.00
#
_symmetry.space_group_name_H-M   'P 1'
#
loop_
_entity.id
_entity.type
_entity.pdbx_description
1 polymer ?
#
loop_
_entity_poly.entity_id
_entity_poly.type
_entity_poly.pdbx_seq_one_letter_code
_entity_poly.pdbx_strand_id
1 'polypeptide(L)'
;DLQSQSIAVFLYVGIHENKDGVPMTKIATELNIPQSSVSRNVALLSKWSWSKKEGLNLLEASEDPMERRRKLVKLTNRGKRLYATIS
;
A
#
# COMPACT_ATOMS: atom_id res chain seq x y z
N ASP A 1 -14.14 8.55 0.19
CA ASP A 1 -14.57 7.26 -0.33
C ASP A 1 -13.42 6.26 -0.27
N LEU A 2 -13.69 5.10 0.31
CA LEU A 2 -12.68 4.06 0.49
C LEU A 2 -12.08 3.61 -0.84
N GLN A 3 -12.90 3.47 -1.86
CA GLN A 3 -12.45 3.02 -3.17
C GLN A 3 -11.49 4.03 -3.82
N SER A 4 -11.82 5.30 -3.73
CA SER A 4 -10.95 6.37 -4.24
C SER A 4 -9.63 6.41 -3.48
N GLN A 5 -9.69 6.22 -2.17
CA GLN A 5 -8.49 6.18 -1.34
C GLN A 5 -7.60 4.98 -1.71
N SER A 6 -8.21 3.82 -1.99
CA SER A 6 -7.45 2.64 -2.37
C SER A 6 -6.69 2.87 -3.67
N ILE A 7 -7.32 3.48 -4.65
CA ILE A 7 -6.67 3.82 -5.91
C ILE A 7 -5.51 4.79 -5.67
N ALA A 8 -5.74 5.82 -4.85
CA ALA A 8 -4.71 6.81 -4.54
C ALA A 8 -3.51 6.18 -3.85
N VAL A 9 -3.76 5.28 -2.89
CA VAL A 9 -2.68 4.56 -2.19
C VAL A 9 -1.87 3.72 -3.18
N PHE A 10 -2.54 2.97 -4.04
CA PHE A 10 -1.87 2.14 -5.03
C PHE A 10 -0.98 2.97 -5.96
N LEU A 11 -1.53 4.06 -6.51
CA LEU A 11 -0.77 4.92 -7.41
C LEU A 11 0.41 5.60 -6.71
N TYR A 12 0.20 6.04 -5.47
CA TYR A 12 1.27 6.67 -4.71
C TYR A 12 2.44 5.69 -4.49
N VAL A 13 2.12 4.46 -4.09
CA VAL A 13 3.16 3.45 -3.89
C VAL A 13 3.88 3.16 -5.22
N GLY A 14 3.15 3.09 -6.32
CA GLY A 14 3.75 2.87 -7.64
C GLY A 14 4.72 3.97 -8.05
N ILE A 15 4.33 5.23 -7.82
CA ILE A 15 5.15 6.38 -8.18
C ILE A 15 6.41 6.45 -7.31
N HIS A 16 6.29 6.17 -6.03
CA HIS A 16 7.37 6.34 -5.06
C HIS A 16 8.05 5.05 -4.65
N GLU A 17 7.72 3.95 -5.32
CA GLU A 17 8.31 2.67 -4.96
C GLU A 17 9.82 2.68 -5.08
N ASN A 18 10.48 2.13 -4.08
CA ASN A 18 11.92 1.92 -4.11
C ASN A 18 12.20 0.54 -3.50
N LYS A 19 13.48 0.21 -3.43
CA LYS A 19 13.96 -1.08 -2.95
C LYS A 19 13.47 -1.41 -1.55
N ASP A 20 13.34 -0.39 -0.69
CA ASP A 20 13.00 -0.58 0.71
C ASP A 20 11.50 -0.49 0.98
N GLY A 21 10.73 0.04 0.04
CA GLY A 21 9.30 0.25 0.22
C GLY A 21 8.97 1.66 0.69
N VAL A 22 7.68 1.96 0.77
CA VAL A 22 7.19 3.29 1.15
C VAL A 22 6.56 3.19 2.54
N PRO A 23 7.00 4.02 3.50
CA PRO A 23 6.40 3.99 4.85
C PRO A 23 4.92 4.38 4.82
N MET A 24 4.09 3.66 5.58
CA MET A 24 2.67 4.00 5.69
C MET A 24 2.45 5.41 6.22
N THR A 25 3.31 5.86 7.14
CA THR A 25 3.23 7.23 7.67
C THR A 25 3.40 8.27 6.57
N LYS A 26 4.30 8.01 5.63
CA LYS A 26 4.52 8.92 4.51
C LYS A 26 3.30 8.96 3.59
N ILE A 27 2.71 7.80 3.32
CA ILE A 27 1.49 7.72 2.51
C ILE A 27 0.37 8.54 3.16
N ALA A 28 0.18 8.36 4.47
CA ALA A 28 -0.85 9.09 5.21
C ALA A 28 -0.65 10.60 5.13
N THR A 29 0.59 11.05 5.33
CA THR A 29 0.92 12.48 5.30
C THR A 29 0.69 13.06 3.91
N GLU A 30 1.20 12.40 2.88
CA GLU A 30 1.14 12.93 1.53
C GLU A 30 -0.26 12.91 0.94
N LEU A 31 -1.06 11.91 1.28
CA LEU A 31 -2.45 11.84 0.81
C LEU A 31 -3.42 12.55 1.75
N ASN A 32 -2.93 13.05 2.87
CA ASN A 32 -3.73 13.77 3.86
C ASN A 32 -4.91 12.93 4.35
N ILE A 33 -4.63 11.67 4.70
CA ILE A 33 -5.61 10.76 5.28
C ILE A 33 -5.04 10.14 6.55
N PRO A 34 -5.91 9.68 7.46
CA PRO A 34 -5.43 9.05 8.69
C PRO A 34 -4.63 7.78 8.39
N GLN A 35 -3.64 7.49 9.23
CA GLN A 35 -2.84 6.28 9.07
C GLN A 35 -3.69 5.02 9.16
N SER A 36 -4.76 5.04 9.96
CA SER A 36 -5.70 3.93 10.02
C SER A 36 -6.37 3.66 8.68
N SER A 37 -6.65 4.72 7.91
CA SER A 37 -7.20 4.58 6.56
C SER A 37 -6.17 3.97 5.61
N VAL A 38 -4.90 4.39 5.71
CA VAL A 38 -3.83 3.80 4.90
C VAL A 38 -3.72 2.31 5.19
N SER A 39 -3.69 1.94 6.46
CA SER A 39 -3.60 0.55 6.87
C SER A 39 -4.74 -0.29 6.30
N ARG A 40 -5.96 0.24 6.37
CA ARG A 40 -7.15 -0.45 5.84
C ARG A 40 -7.07 -0.61 4.32
N ASN A 41 -6.66 0.45 3.62
CA ASN A 41 -6.52 0.40 2.17
C ASN A 41 -5.43 -0.56 1.72
N VAL A 42 -4.30 -0.57 2.43
CA VAL A 42 -3.22 -1.52 2.15
C VAL A 42 -3.70 -2.96 2.36
N ALA A 43 -4.47 -3.20 3.41
CA ALA A 43 -5.03 -4.54 3.66
C ALA A 43 -5.92 -5.01 2.52
N LEU A 44 -6.78 -4.12 2.00
CA LEU A 44 -7.63 -4.45 0.86
C LEU A 44 -6.84 -4.77 -0.39
N LEU A 45 -5.74 -4.07 -0.60
CA LEU A 45 -4.89 -4.23 -1.78
C LEU A 45 -3.86 -5.34 -1.63
N SER A 46 -3.75 -5.92 -0.45
CA SER A 46 -2.84 -7.03 -0.17
C SER A 46 -3.50 -8.37 -0.48
N LYS A 47 -2.76 -9.45 -0.30
CA LYS A 47 -3.27 -10.80 -0.55
C LYS A 47 -4.46 -11.14 0.35
N TRP A 48 -4.42 -10.70 1.61
CA TRP A 48 -5.47 -10.96 2.59
C TRP A 48 -5.94 -9.66 3.19
N SER A 49 -7.23 -9.43 3.20
CA SER A 49 -7.80 -8.27 3.87
C SER A 49 -7.95 -8.57 5.37
N TRP A 50 -8.22 -7.53 6.16
CA TRP A 50 -8.40 -7.67 7.60
C TRP A 50 -9.57 -8.59 7.96
N SER A 51 -10.52 -8.78 7.06
CA SER A 51 -11.67 -9.67 7.26
C SER A 51 -11.38 -11.12 6.86
N LYS A 52 -10.11 -11.45 6.61
CA LYS A 52 -9.63 -12.76 6.17
C LYS A 52 -10.19 -13.18 4.81
N LYS A 53 -10.69 -12.22 4.06
CA LYS A 53 -11.09 -12.45 2.67
C LYS A 53 -9.91 -12.24 1.76
N GLU A 54 -9.90 -12.92 0.62
CA GLU A 54 -8.85 -12.74 -0.35
C GLU A 54 -8.88 -11.31 -0.87
N GLY A 55 -7.74 -10.63 -0.80
CA GLY A 55 -7.58 -9.28 -1.33
C GLY A 55 -7.13 -9.28 -2.77
N LEU A 56 -6.79 -8.10 -3.27
CA LEU A 56 -6.41 -7.92 -4.67
C LEU A 56 -4.97 -8.33 -4.98
N ASN A 57 -4.15 -8.55 -3.95
CA ASN A 57 -2.74 -8.95 -4.09
C ASN A 57 -1.93 -7.98 -4.95
N LEU A 58 -2.16 -6.69 -4.79
CA LEU A 58 -1.43 -5.64 -5.52
C LEU A 58 -0.33 -5.00 -4.69
N LEU A 59 -0.49 -5.01 -3.37
CA LEU A 59 0.50 -4.46 -2.44
C LEU A 59 0.90 -5.51 -1.42
N GLU A 60 2.08 -5.32 -0.83
CA GLU A 60 2.51 -6.09 0.32
C GLU A 60 3.13 -5.15 1.34
N ALA A 61 2.96 -5.47 2.61
CA ALA A 61 3.48 -4.70 3.71
C ALA A 61 4.44 -5.54 4.52
N SER A 62 5.51 -4.92 5.00
CA SER A 62 6.50 -5.59 5.84
C SER A 62 6.96 -4.63 6.91
N GLU A 63 7.57 -5.16 7.98
CA GLU A 63 8.15 -4.33 9.01
C GLU A 63 9.48 -3.76 8.54
N ASP A 64 9.75 -2.52 8.93
CA ASP A 64 11.05 -1.90 8.67
C ASP A 64 12.07 -2.59 9.59
N PRO A 65 13.15 -3.17 9.04
CA PRO A 65 14.17 -3.81 9.88
C PRO A 65 14.86 -2.86 10.85
N MET A 66 14.89 -1.57 10.53
CA MET A 66 15.52 -0.55 11.37
C MET A 66 14.58 0.02 12.42
N GLU A 67 13.28 -0.03 12.16
CA GLU A 67 12.25 0.55 13.02
C GLU A 67 11.01 -0.33 12.99
N ARG A 68 10.86 -1.23 13.96
CA ARG A 68 9.79 -2.25 13.97
C ARG A 68 8.38 -1.68 13.94
N ARG A 69 8.19 -0.48 14.47
CA ARG A 69 6.87 0.15 14.49
C ARG A 69 6.46 0.66 13.11
N ARG A 70 7.40 0.72 12.20
CA ARG A 70 7.19 1.30 10.88
C ARG A 70 6.87 0.19 9.90
N LYS A 71 5.78 0.35 9.16
CA LYS A 71 5.41 -0.57 8.09
C LYS A 71 5.81 0.03 6.76
N LEU A 72 6.42 -0.80 5.91
CA LEU A 72 6.82 -0.42 4.56
C LEU A 72 5.91 -1.13 3.57
N VAL A 73 5.50 -0.42 2.52
CA VAL A 73 4.58 -0.92 1.52
C VAL A 73 5.26 -0.97 0.16
N LYS A 74 5.11 -2.07 -0.54
CA LYS A 74 5.64 -2.27 -1.89
C LYS A 74 4.57 -2.83 -2.80
N LEU A 75 4.75 -2.66 -4.10
CA LEU A 75 3.94 -3.36 -5.09
C LEU A 75 4.36 -4.84 -5.13
N THR A 76 3.38 -5.73 -5.25
CA THR A 76 3.65 -7.12 -5.61
C THR A 76 4.01 -7.19 -7.09
N ASN A 77 4.43 -8.36 -7.58
CA ASN A 77 4.67 -8.53 -9.02
C ASN A 77 3.39 -8.25 -9.81
N ARG A 78 2.25 -8.69 -9.30
CA ARG A 78 0.95 -8.38 -9.92
C ARG A 78 0.68 -6.88 -9.92
N GLY A 79 0.98 -6.20 -8.81
CA GLY A 79 0.81 -4.75 -8.70
C GLY A 79 1.69 -4.01 -9.69
N LYS A 80 2.93 -4.45 -9.86
CA LYS A 80 3.86 -3.85 -10.82
C LYS A 80 3.33 -3.97 -12.25
N ARG A 81 2.80 -5.13 -12.60
CA ARG A 81 2.24 -5.33 -13.93
C ARG A 81 1.02 -4.43 -14.18
N LEU A 82 0.14 -4.35 -13.19
CA LEU A 82 -1.03 -3.47 -13.30
C LEU A 82 -0.61 -2.01 -13.40
N TYR A 83 0.31 -1.58 -12.56
CA TYR A 83 0.78 -0.20 -12.58
C TYR A 83 1.40 0.15 -13.94
N ALA A 84 2.20 -0.75 -14.51
CA ALA A 84 2.79 -0.54 -15.84
C ALA A 84 1.72 -0.43 -16.93
N THR A 85 0.61 -1.13 -16.77
CA THR A 85 -0.49 -1.09 -17.75
C THR A 85 -1.20 0.27 -17.74
N ILE A 86 -1.34 0.90 -16.58
CA ILE A 86 -2.11 2.13 -16.44
C ILE A 86 -1.25 3.40 -16.40
N SER A 87 0.05 3.26 -16.33
CA SER A 87 0.95 4.41 -16.27
C SER A 87 1.43 4.89 -17.63
#